data_c061debfe311f7b86432598305debb94
#
_entry.id   c061debfe311f7b86432598305debb94
#
_cell.length_a   1.000
_cell.length_b   1.000
_cell.length_c   1.000
_cell.angle_alpha   90.00
_cell.angle_beta   90.00
_cell.angle_gamma   90.00
#
_symmetry.space_group_name_H-M   'P 1'
#
loop_
_entity.id
_entity.type
_entity.pdbx_description
1 polymer ?
#
loop_
_entity_poly.entity_id
_entity_poly.type
_entity_poly.pdbx_seq_one_letter_code
_entity_poly.pdbx_strand_id
1 'polypeptide(L)'
;MTHSLPKLDYANEALAPIMSAETLDLHHGKHHQTYITNLNNFIKDTNMANMSLEEIISESSKDKSKAGIFNNASQHWNHNLFWKCMKPNGGGQMPSKLEKLSLIHI
;
A
#
# COMPACT_ATOMS: atom_id res chain seq x y z
N MET A 1 0.41 -16.76 9.46
CA MET A 1 -0.64 -15.76 9.09
C MET A 1 -0.42 -15.32 7.66
N THR A 2 -1.45 -15.34 6.85
CA THR A 2 -1.38 -14.93 5.44
C THR A 2 -1.82 -13.48 5.31
N HIS A 3 -1.06 -12.68 4.61
CA HIS A 3 -1.44 -11.29 4.32
C HIS A 3 -2.47 -11.28 3.18
N SER A 4 -3.41 -10.36 3.24
CA SER A 4 -4.51 -10.29 2.29
C SER A 4 -4.73 -8.88 1.78
N LEU A 5 -5.34 -8.78 0.59
CA LEU A 5 -5.70 -7.52 -0.02
C LEU A 5 -6.83 -6.86 0.79
N PRO A 6 -6.63 -5.63 1.27
CA PRO A 6 -7.70 -4.93 1.98
C PRO A 6 -8.80 -4.53 1.00
N LYS A 7 -10.02 -4.53 1.49
CA LYS A 7 -11.16 -4.04 0.73
C LYS A 7 -11.10 -2.51 0.64
N LEU A 8 -11.44 -1.96 -0.53
CA LEU A 8 -11.56 -0.51 -0.68
C LEU A 8 -12.77 0.01 0.10
N ASP A 9 -12.65 1.24 0.64
CA ASP A 9 -13.72 1.90 1.39
C ASP A 9 -14.76 2.56 0.47
N TYR A 10 -14.57 2.46 -0.84
CA TYR A 10 -15.45 3.06 -1.86
C TYR A 10 -15.53 2.12 -3.07
N ALA A 11 -16.58 2.30 -3.87
CA ALA A 11 -16.75 1.51 -5.09
C ALA A 11 -15.68 1.86 -6.13
N ASN A 12 -15.34 0.93 -7.01
CA ASN A 12 -14.29 1.12 -8.01
C ASN A 12 -14.57 2.31 -8.94
N GLU A 13 -15.82 2.59 -9.24
CA GLU A 13 -16.23 3.72 -10.07
C GLU A 13 -16.39 5.04 -9.32
N ALA A 14 -16.23 5.04 -8.00
CA ALA A 14 -16.53 6.20 -7.16
C ALA A 14 -15.55 7.38 -7.36
N LEU A 15 -14.34 7.13 -7.85
CA LEU A 15 -13.34 8.16 -8.10
C LEU A 15 -13.36 8.70 -9.53
N ALA A 16 -14.22 8.15 -10.39
CA ALA A 16 -14.37 8.65 -11.76
C ALA A 16 -14.93 10.07 -11.75
N PRO A 17 -14.58 10.92 -12.73
CA PRO A 17 -13.71 10.67 -13.88
C PRO A 17 -12.22 10.89 -13.60
N ILE A 18 -11.85 11.27 -12.38
CA ILE A 18 -10.44 11.56 -12.04
C ILE A 18 -9.59 10.28 -12.12
N MET A 19 -10.13 9.18 -11.58
CA MET A 19 -9.51 7.87 -11.70
C MET A 19 -10.59 6.89 -12.16
N SER A 20 -10.35 6.21 -13.29
CA SER A 20 -11.34 5.30 -13.85
C SER A 20 -11.45 4.01 -13.03
N ALA A 21 -12.63 3.37 -13.12
CA ALA A 21 -12.85 2.06 -12.51
C ALA A 21 -11.84 1.03 -13.03
N GLU A 22 -11.51 1.07 -14.32
CA GLU A 22 -10.52 0.18 -14.92
C GLU A 22 -9.15 0.35 -14.29
N THR A 23 -8.70 1.59 -14.10
CA THR A 23 -7.42 1.88 -13.44
C THR A 23 -7.42 1.32 -12.02
N LEU A 24 -8.50 1.50 -11.30
CA LEU A 24 -8.63 1.02 -9.93
C LEU A 24 -8.63 -0.51 -9.87
N ASP A 25 -9.34 -1.17 -10.80
CA ASP A 25 -9.35 -2.63 -10.90
C ASP A 25 -7.94 -3.18 -11.12
N LEU A 26 -7.16 -2.54 -11.98
CA LEU A 26 -5.78 -2.96 -12.25
C LEU A 26 -4.85 -2.64 -11.09
N HIS A 27 -4.91 -1.43 -10.55
CA HIS A 27 -3.97 -0.99 -9.52
C HIS A 27 -4.22 -1.70 -8.18
N HIS A 28 -5.47 -1.84 -7.78
CA HIS A 28 -5.85 -2.54 -6.55
C HIS A 28 -5.90 -4.06 -6.76
N GLY A 29 -6.68 -4.51 -7.73
CA GLY A 29 -6.97 -5.93 -7.90
C GLY A 29 -5.83 -6.73 -8.51
N LYS A 30 -4.91 -6.10 -9.22
CA LYS A 30 -3.80 -6.79 -9.87
C LYS A 30 -2.44 -6.38 -9.30
N HIS A 31 -2.08 -5.11 -9.34
CA HIS A 31 -0.76 -4.65 -8.88
C HIS A 31 -0.57 -4.86 -7.37
N HIS A 32 -1.47 -4.33 -6.57
CA HIS A 32 -1.40 -4.49 -5.11
C HIS A 32 -1.47 -5.98 -4.74
N GLN A 33 -2.38 -6.72 -5.35
CA GLN A 33 -2.50 -8.16 -5.10
C GLN A 33 -1.20 -8.92 -5.43
N THR A 34 -0.48 -8.51 -6.47
CA THR A 34 0.78 -9.16 -6.85
C THR A 34 1.83 -9.00 -5.76
N TYR A 35 1.96 -7.81 -5.16
CA TYR A 35 2.87 -7.62 -4.04
C TYR A 35 2.53 -8.52 -2.87
N ILE A 36 1.26 -8.69 -2.57
CA ILE A 36 0.78 -9.55 -1.48
C ILE A 36 1.07 -11.02 -1.78
N THR A 37 0.78 -11.47 -3.00
CA THR A 37 1.05 -12.84 -3.43
C THR A 37 2.54 -13.16 -3.34
N ASN A 38 3.39 -12.26 -3.83
CA ASN A 38 4.83 -12.42 -3.76
C ASN A 38 5.32 -12.46 -2.32
N LEU A 39 4.83 -11.56 -1.48
CA LEU A 39 5.18 -11.53 -0.07
C LEU A 39 4.84 -12.86 0.61
N ASN A 40 3.62 -13.34 0.43
CA ASN A 40 3.17 -14.60 1.03
C ASN A 40 4.04 -15.77 0.56
N ASN A 41 4.42 -15.80 -0.71
CA ASN A 41 5.30 -16.84 -1.23
C ASN A 41 6.70 -16.78 -0.62
N PHE A 42 7.24 -15.57 -0.41
CA PHE A 42 8.57 -15.39 0.18
C PHE A 42 8.62 -15.79 1.65
N ILE A 43 7.58 -15.47 2.43
CA ILE A 43 7.58 -15.72 3.87
C ILE A 43 7.05 -17.10 4.25
N LYS A 44 6.45 -17.81 3.30
CA LYS A 44 5.94 -19.17 3.50
C LYS A 44 7.05 -20.05 4.07
N ASP A 45 6.71 -20.84 5.08
CA ASP A 45 7.62 -21.77 5.75
C ASP A 45 8.83 -21.08 6.43
N THR A 46 8.72 -19.78 6.72
CA THR A 46 9.72 -19.02 7.46
C THR A 46 9.15 -18.53 8.78
N ASN A 47 10.04 -18.04 9.67
CA ASN A 47 9.62 -17.41 10.92
C ASN A 47 8.81 -16.12 10.70
N MET A 48 8.89 -15.53 9.52
CA MET A 48 8.15 -14.31 9.16
C MET A 48 6.68 -14.58 8.83
N ALA A 49 6.30 -15.85 8.64
CA ALA A 49 4.92 -16.21 8.28
C ALA A 49 3.89 -15.79 9.34
N ASN A 50 4.31 -15.66 10.60
CA ASN A 50 3.43 -15.27 11.71
C ASN A 50 3.66 -13.83 12.19
N MET A 51 4.46 -13.05 11.48
CA MET A 51 4.74 -11.66 11.82
C MET A 51 3.71 -10.72 11.21
N SER A 52 3.47 -9.58 11.87
CA SER A 52 2.70 -8.49 11.28
C SER A 52 3.46 -7.89 10.09
N LEU A 53 2.75 -7.14 9.24
CA LEU A 53 3.37 -6.50 8.08
C LEU A 53 4.50 -5.57 8.51
N GLU A 54 4.29 -4.78 9.56
CA GLU A 54 5.28 -3.83 10.08
C GLU A 54 6.52 -4.56 10.62
N GLU A 55 6.32 -5.68 11.31
CA GLU A 55 7.42 -6.50 11.81
C GLU A 55 8.24 -7.08 10.66
N ILE A 56 7.59 -7.55 9.59
CA ILE A 56 8.26 -8.07 8.40
C ILE A 56 9.12 -6.99 7.76
N ILE A 57 8.56 -5.79 7.61
CA ILE A 57 9.29 -4.65 7.03
C ILE A 57 10.52 -4.33 7.87
N SER A 58 10.34 -4.23 9.18
CA SER A 58 11.44 -3.91 10.11
C SER A 58 12.55 -4.96 10.07
N GLU A 59 12.18 -6.23 10.15
CA GLU A 59 13.16 -7.32 10.16
C GLU A 59 13.87 -7.47 8.81
N SER A 60 13.14 -7.42 7.70
CA SER A 60 13.72 -7.59 6.38
C SER A 60 14.61 -6.42 5.97
N SER A 61 14.38 -5.22 6.50
CA SER A 61 15.20 -4.04 6.21
C SER A 61 16.64 -4.17 6.71
N LYS A 62 16.87 -5.04 7.67
CA LYS A 62 18.19 -5.23 8.31
C LYS A 62 19.11 -6.16 7.51
N ASP A 63 18.59 -6.84 6.51
CA ASP A 63 19.30 -7.88 5.79
C ASP A 63 19.09 -7.74 4.28
N LYS A 64 20.14 -7.37 3.56
CA LYS A 64 20.09 -7.16 2.11
C LYS A 64 19.69 -8.42 1.33
N SER A 65 19.95 -9.60 1.88
CA SER A 65 19.52 -10.85 1.25
C SER A 65 18.00 -11.02 1.25
N LYS A 66 17.29 -10.23 2.06
CA LYS A 66 15.82 -10.22 2.17
C LYS A 66 15.18 -9.05 1.42
N ALA A 67 15.89 -8.47 0.45
CA ALA A 67 15.37 -7.32 -0.32
C ALA A 67 14.03 -7.60 -1.00
N GLY A 68 13.84 -8.83 -1.50
CA GLY A 68 12.55 -9.23 -2.10
C GLY A 68 11.39 -9.16 -1.11
N ILE A 69 11.62 -9.63 0.12
CA ILE A 69 10.62 -9.57 1.18
C ILE A 69 10.37 -8.11 1.54
N PHE A 70 11.42 -7.34 1.77
CA PHE A 70 11.32 -5.93 2.13
C PHE A 70 10.54 -5.13 1.09
N ASN A 71 10.87 -5.31 -0.18
CA ASN A 71 10.23 -4.56 -1.27
C ASN A 71 8.74 -4.88 -1.37
N ASN A 72 8.37 -6.16 -1.34
CA ASN A 72 6.95 -6.55 -1.46
C ASN A 72 6.15 -6.17 -0.23
N ALA A 73 6.70 -6.33 0.97
CA ALA A 73 6.03 -5.93 2.21
C ALA A 73 5.84 -4.41 2.28
N SER A 74 6.87 -3.65 1.91
CA SER A 74 6.79 -2.19 1.90
C SER A 74 5.80 -1.68 0.86
N GLN A 75 5.75 -2.29 -0.32
CA GLN A 75 4.77 -1.92 -1.34
C GLN A 75 3.35 -2.26 -0.90
N HIS A 76 3.15 -3.38 -0.22
CA HIS A 76 1.85 -3.70 0.36
C HIS A 76 1.42 -2.64 1.36
N TRP A 77 2.31 -2.26 2.27
CA TRP A 77 2.04 -1.22 3.27
C TRP A 77 1.72 0.13 2.63
N ASN A 78 2.54 0.54 1.65
CA ASN A 78 2.36 1.81 0.94
C ASN A 78 1.02 1.86 0.21
N HIS A 79 0.61 0.76 -0.43
CA HIS A 79 -0.66 0.70 -1.14
C HIS A 79 -1.85 0.73 -0.17
N ASN A 80 -1.73 0.10 1.00
CA ASN A 80 -2.76 0.22 2.04
C ASN A 80 -3.01 1.68 2.42
N LEU A 81 -1.94 2.45 2.60
CA LEU A 81 -2.05 3.87 2.91
C LEU A 81 -2.60 4.67 1.73
N PHE A 82 -2.14 4.36 0.51
CA PHE A 82 -2.55 5.06 -0.71
C PHE A 82 -4.07 5.04 -0.90
N TRP A 83 -4.71 3.89 -0.73
CA TRP A 83 -6.16 3.79 -0.88
C TRP A 83 -6.92 4.67 0.11
N LYS A 84 -6.39 4.83 1.31
CA LYS A 84 -6.99 5.66 2.37
C LYS A 84 -6.79 7.15 2.16
N CYS A 85 -5.87 7.55 1.28
CA CYS A 85 -5.61 8.95 0.96
C CYS A 85 -6.61 9.54 -0.02
N MET A 86 -7.46 8.72 -0.62
CA MET A 86 -8.42 9.14 -1.64
C MET A 86 -9.85 8.95 -1.16
N LYS A 87 -10.76 9.77 -1.66
CA LYS A 87 -12.20 9.66 -1.39
C LYS A 87 -13.00 10.24 -2.54
N PRO A 88 -14.25 9.79 -2.74
CA PRO A 88 -15.16 10.45 -3.69
C PRO A 88 -15.31 11.93 -3.33
N ASN A 89 -15.28 12.78 -4.34
CA ASN A 89 -15.37 14.25 -4.17
C ASN A 89 -14.28 14.82 -3.25
N GLY A 90 -13.12 14.17 -3.25
CA GLY A 90 -11.97 14.61 -2.47
C GLY A 90 -11.24 15.77 -3.11
N GLY A 91 -10.09 16.09 -2.54
CA GLY A 91 -9.26 17.21 -3.02
C GLY A 91 -9.68 18.52 -2.37
N GLY A 92 -9.46 19.62 -3.10
CA GLY A 92 -9.69 20.95 -2.59
C GLY A 92 -8.42 21.59 -2.08
N GLN A 93 -8.55 22.60 -1.26
CA GLN A 93 -7.42 23.36 -0.76
C GLN A 93 -6.68 22.58 0.33
N MET A 94 -5.34 22.61 0.25
CA MET A 94 -4.51 22.01 1.27
C MET A 94 -4.73 22.70 2.62
N PRO A 95 -4.87 21.94 3.73
CA PRO A 95 -4.96 22.56 5.05
C PRO A 95 -3.77 23.49 5.29
N SER A 96 -4.04 24.69 5.83
CA SER A 96 -3.01 25.74 5.97
C SER A 96 -1.80 25.30 6.78
N LYS A 97 -1.99 24.49 7.80
CA LYS A 97 -0.88 23.95 8.62
C LYS A 97 0.02 23.04 7.79
N LEU A 98 -0.56 22.17 6.98
CA LEU A 98 0.20 21.27 6.11
C LEU A 98 0.89 22.06 4.99
N GLU A 99 0.21 23.05 4.42
CA GLU A 99 0.75 23.92 3.38
C GLU A 99 2.02 24.62 3.86
N LYS A 100 1.98 25.19 5.07
CA LYS A 100 3.16 25.85 5.67
C LYS A 100 4.33 24.89 5.82
N LEU A 101 4.09 23.67 6.30
CA LEU A 101 5.12 22.65 6.43
C LEU A 101 5.70 22.24 5.08
N SER A 102 4.85 22.07 4.08
CA SER A 102 5.26 21.70 2.73
C SER A 102 6.13 22.77 2.09
N LEU A 103 5.73 24.05 2.20
CA LEU A 103 6.47 25.17 1.63
C LEU A 103 7.84 25.39 2.28
N ILE A 104 8.00 25.04 3.55
CA ILE A 104 9.29 25.10 4.23
C ILE A 104 10.29 24.12 3.62
N HIS A 105 9.82 23.00 3.10
CA HIS A 105 10.66 21.91 2.60
C HIS A 105 10.82 21.88 1.06
N ILE A 106 10.22 22.80 0.34
CA ILE A 106 10.37 22.92 -1.12
C ILE A 106 11.65 23.74 -1.49
#